data_0e5a2c139269feae39b64cf85b4cadce
#
_entry.id   0e5a2c139269feae39b64cf85b4cadce
#
_cell.length_a   1.000
_cell.length_b   1.000
_cell.length_c   1.000
_cell.angle_alpha   90.00
_cell.angle_beta   90.00
_cell.angle_gamma   90.00
#
_symmetry.space_group_name_H-M   'P 1'
#
loop_
_entity.id
_entity.type
_entity.pdbx_description
1 polymer ?
#
loop_
_entity_poly.entity_id
_entity_poly.type
_entity_poly.pdbx_seq_one_letter_code
_entity_poly.pdbx_strand_id
1 'polypeptide(L)'
;MKKFLFLAAALLALGISTACADSDRPIDVAQLPQKAQQFIQKHFAGEKVALAKVERDFLEVRYEVIFTDGAKAEFYKDGEWKEVDCRYSSVLAAVIPAQIAQYVSGHYPDASIVQIDRDKHDYEVKLSNGLELTFDLKFNLIDIDD
;
A
#
# COMPACT_ATOMS: atom_id res chain seq x y z
N MET A 1 59.42 42.95 -17.01
CA MET A 1 58.06 42.47 -17.45
C MET A 1 57.68 41.25 -16.61
N LYS A 2 56.83 41.43 -15.66
CA LYS A 2 56.40 40.33 -14.79
C LYS A 2 55.03 39.84 -15.25
N LYS A 3 54.99 38.63 -15.75
CA LYS A 3 53.72 37.95 -16.07
C LYS A 3 53.23 37.23 -14.82
N PHE A 4 52.21 37.78 -14.21
CA PHE A 4 51.51 37.10 -13.13
C PHE A 4 50.54 36.06 -13.72
N LEU A 5 50.86 34.81 -13.50
CA LEU A 5 50.00 33.70 -13.80
C LEU A 5 49.04 33.54 -12.63
N PHE A 6 47.79 33.93 -12.78
CA PHE A 6 46.73 33.61 -11.85
C PHE A 6 46.23 32.19 -12.11
N LEU A 7 46.63 31.29 -11.25
CA LEU A 7 46.10 29.95 -11.20
C LEU A 7 44.75 30.00 -10.44
N ALA A 8 43.65 30.06 -11.15
CA ALA A 8 42.33 29.93 -10.56
C ALA A 8 42.06 28.44 -10.29
N ALA A 9 42.23 28.03 -9.04
CA ALA A 9 41.78 26.74 -8.57
C ALA A 9 40.27 26.78 -8.42
N ALA A 10 39.56 26.25 -9.42
CA ALA A 10 38.12 25.99 -9.31
C ALA A 10 37.92 24.75 -8.43
N LEU A 11 37.57 24.96 -7.17
CA LEU A 11 37.04 23.90 -6.32
C LEU A 11 35.66 23.55 -6.86
N LEU A 12 35.55 22.47 -7.63
CA LEU A 12 34.29 21.78 -7.86
C LEU A 12 33.92 21.08 -6.56
N ALA A 13 33.07 21.72 -5.78
CA ALA A 13 32.31 21.06 -4.72
C ALA A 13 31.31 20.11 -5.39
N LEU A 14 31.70 18.85 -5.57
CA LEU A 14 30.76 17.79 -5.86
C LEU A 14 29.83 17.65 -4.63
N GLY A 15 28.73 18.35 -4.68
CA GLY A 15 27.60 18.09 -3.79
C GLY A 15 27.09 16.70 -4.06
N ILE A 16 27.52 15.74 -3.24
CA ILE A 16 26.90 14.45 -3.16
C ILE A 16 25.56 14.69 -2.45
N SER A 17 24.53 15.03 -3.22
CA SER A 17 23.16 14.88 -2.76
C SER A 17 22.92 13.38 -2.68
N THR A 18 23.08 12.83 -1.48
CA THR A 18 22.45 11.55 -1.15
C THR A 18 20.95 11.79 -1.18
N ALA A 19 20.36 11.73 -2.36
CA ALA A 19 18.95 11.50 -2.48
C ALA A 19 18.72 10.14 -1.83
N CYS A 20 18.07 10.14 -0.66
CA CYS A 20 17.38 8.94 -0.18
C CYS A 20 16.31 8.68 -1.23
N ALA A 21 16.65 7.88 -2.22
CA ALA A 21 15.71 7.49 -3.24
C ALA A 21 14.75 6.48 -2.59
N ASP A 22 13.52 6.91 -2.36
CA ASP A 22 12.37 6.00 -2.34
C ASP A 22 12.46 5.23 -3.65
N SER A 23 12.90 3.97 -3.58
CA SER A 23 13.12 3.21 -4.79
C SER A 23 11.97 2.24 -4.99
N ASP A 24 10.93 2.73 -5.65
CA ASP A 24 9.91 1.88 -6.25
C ASP A 24 10.55 1.14 -7.42
N ARG A 25 10.54 -0.18 -7.36
CA ARG A 25 11.10 -1.02 -8.41
C ARG A 25 10.09 -2.07 -8.86
N PRO A 26 9.78 -2.13 -10.16
CA PRO A 26 8.98 -3.23 -10.71
C PRO A 26 9.65 -4.59 -10.46
N ILE A 27 8.84 -5.58 -10.15
CA ILE A 27 9.25 -6.97 -9.94
C ILE A 27 8.28 -7.92 -10.62
N ASP A 28 8.69 -9.16 -10.83
CA ASP A 28 7.77 -10.22 -11.23
C ASP A 28 6.94 -10.69 -10.03
N VAL A 29 5.72 -11.17 -10.29
CA VAL A 29 4.84 -11.75 -9.25
C VAL A 29 5.53 -12.89 -8.51
N ALA A 30 6.36 -13.67 -9.18
CA ALA A 30 7.14 -14.76 -8.58
C ALA A 30 8.18 -14.28 -7.55
N GLN A 31 8.52 -13.00 -7.56
CA GLN A 31 9.45 -12.38 -6.60
C GLN A 31 8.76 -11.85 -5.33
N LEU A 32 7.43 -11.87 -5.31
CA LEU A 32 6.68 -11.56 -4.10
C LEU A 32 6.91 -12.62 -3.02
N PRO A 33 6.80 -12.27 -1.73
CA PRO A 33 6.77 -13.26 -0.65
C PRO A 33 5.69 -14.32 -0.89
N GLN A 34 5.94 -15.56 -0.48
CA GLN A 34 5.03 -16.67 -0.72
C GLN A 34 3.60 -16.42 -0.20
N LYS A 35 3.46 -15.82 0.98
CA LYS A 35 2.14 -15.47 1.54
C LYS A 35 1.37 -14.50 0.65
N ALA A 36 2.06 -13.51 0.08
CA ALA A 36 1.45 -12.56 -0.85
C ALA A 36 0.99 -13.26 -2.13
N GLN A 37 1.80 -14.16 -2.70
CA GLN A 37 1.42 -14.95 -3.86
C GLN A 37 0.18 -15.81 -3.57
N GLN A 38 0.14 -16.47 -2.42
CA GLN A 38 -1.00 -17.28 -1.98
C GLN A 38 -2.26 -16.45 -1.79
N PHE A 39 -2.13 -15.26 -1.22
CA PHE A 39 -3.24 -14.31 -1.06
C PHE A 39 -3.84 -13.91 -2.41
N ILE A 40 -2.99 -13.56 -3.38
CA ILE A 40 -3.41 -13.21 -4.74
C ILE A 40 -4.12 -14.40 -5.41
N GLN A 41 -3.55 -15.59 -5.32
CA GLN A 41 -4.16 -16.80 -5.89
C GLN A 41 -5.51 -17.11 -5.27
N LYS A 42 -5.68 -16.88 -3.97
CA LYS A 42 -6.91 -17.16 -3.24
C LYS A 42 -8.01 -16.13 -3.52
N HIS A 43 -7.67 -14.85 -3.57
CA HIS A 43 -8.64 -13.75 -3.58
C HIS A 43 -8.74 -13.01 -4.92
N PHE A 44 -7.75 -13.14 -5.79
CA PHE A 44 -7.66 -12.46 -7.09
C PHE A 44 -7.35 -13.43 -8.24
N ALA A 45 -7.78 -14.68 -8.13
CA ALA A 45 -7.46 -15.73 -9.10
C ALA A 45 -7.92 -15.42 -10.54
N GLY A 46 -9.01 -14.66 -10.70
CA GLY A 46 -9.54 -14.25 -12.01
C GLY A 46 -8.97 -12.95 -12.55
N GLU A 47 -8.14 -12.26 -11.77
CA GLU A 47 -7.62 -10.93 -12.11
C GLU A 47 -6.22 -11.03 -12.70
N LYS A 48 -5.95 -10.17 -13.68
CA LYS A 48 -4.61 -10.02 -14.25
C LYS A 48 -3.84 -8.96 -13.48
N VAL A 49 -2.58 -9.27 -13.16
CA VAL A 49 -1.66 -8.30 -12.59
C VAL A 49 -1.17 -7.36 -13.70
N ALA A 50 -1.40 -6.07 -13.53
CA ALA A 50 -0.87 -5.03 -14.41
C ALA A 50 0.57 -4.64 -14.00
N LEU A 51 0.85 -4.58 -12.68
CA LEU A 51 2.14 -4.22 -12.14
C LEU A 51 2.32 -4.84 -10.77
N ALA A 52 3.48 -5.38 -10.50
CA ALA A 52 3.96 -5.67 -9.15
C ALA A 52 5.24 -4.87 -8.90
N LYS A 53 5.37 -4.26 -7.73
CA LYS A 53 6.55 -3.50 -7.36
C LYS A 53 6.93 -3.70 -5.90
N VAL A 54 8.22 -3.53 -5.61
CA VAL A 54 8.73 -3.40 -4.26
C VAL A 54 8.97 -1.93 -3.97
N GLU A 55 8.47 -1.47 -2.85
CA GLU A 55 8.71 -0.15 -2.29
C GLU A 55 9.67 -0.29 -1.10
N ARG A 56 10.72 0.50 -1.12
CA ARG A 56 11.71 0.52 -0.04
C ARG A 56 11.90 1.95 0.39
N ASP A 57 11.42 2.24 1.56
CA ASP A 57 11.79 3.45 2.27
C ASP A 57 12.84 3.16 3.36
N PHE A 58 13.22 4.18 4.11
CA PHE A 58 14.27 4.08 5.13
C PHE A 58 13.98 3.02 6.22
N LEU A 59 12.71 2.74 6.50
CA LEU A 59 12.28 1.94 7.65
C LEU A 59 11.52 0.66 7.26
N GLU A 60 10.95 0.62 6.06
CA GLU A 60 10.05 -0.45 5.65
C GLU A 60 10.33 -0.95 4.24
N VAL A 61 10.04 -2.24 4.04
CA VAL A 61 9.88 -2.85 2.73
C VAL A 61 8.44 -3.26 2.57
N ARG A 62 7.79 -2.78 1.52
CA ARG A 62 6.42 -3.13 1.15
C ARG A 62 6.39 -3.62 -0.29
N TYR A 63 5.35 -4.37 -0.62
CA TYR A 63 5.07 -4.80 -1.97
C TYR A 63 3.69 -4.31 -2.37
N GLU A 64 3.56 -3.76 -3.56
CA GLU A 64 2.29 -3.36 -4.13
C GLU A 64 2.01 -4.17 -5.39
N VAL A 65 0.79 -4.64 -5.53
CA VAL A 65 0.29 -5.29 -6.74
C VAL A 65 -0.92 -4.51 -7.23
N ILE A 66 -0.87 -4.10 -8.49
CA ILE A 66 -1.95 -3.39 -9.18
C ILE A 66 -2.53 -4.35 -10.22
N PHE A 67 -3.84 -4.53 -10.21
CA PHE A 67 -4.56 -5.35 -11.14
C PHE A 67 -5.10 -4.53 -12.32
N THR A 68 -5.41 -5.19 -13.43
CA THR A 68 -5.88 -4.51 -14.64
C THR A 68 -7.25 -3.85 -14.50
N ASP A 69 -8.05 -4.26 -13.53
CA ASP A 69 -9.34 -3.63 -13.17
C ASP A 69 -9.18 -2.38 -12.29
N GLY A 70 -7.95 -2.04 -11.90
CA GLY A 70 -7.61 -0.92 -11.03
C GLY A 70 -7.58 -1.24 -9.53
N ALA A 71 -7.92 -2.46 -9.12
CA ALA A 71 -7.74 -2.89 -7.74
C ALA A 71 -6.25 -2.96 -7.37
N LYS A 72 -5.96 -2.77 -6.08
CA LYS A 72 -4.61 -2.85 -5.52
C LYS A 72 -4.58 -3.70 -4.27
N ALA A 73 -3.45 -4.37 -4.06
CA ALA A 73 -3.15 -5.04 -2.80
C ALA A 73 -1.72 -4.69 -2.37
N GLU A 74 -1.56 -4.27 -1.12
CA GLU A 74 -0.27 -4.04 -0.50
C GLU A 74 0.04 -5.11 0.52
N PHE A 75 1.33 -5.46 0.61
CA PHE A 75 1.83 -6.48 1.50
C PHE A 75 3.03 -5.97 2.28
N TYR A 76 3.13 -6.41 3.53
CA TYR A 76 4.33 -6.24 4.34
C TYR A 76 5.49 -7.09 3.81
N LYS A 77 6.69 -6.84 4.31
CA LYS A 77 7.90 -7.59 3.96
C LYS A 77 7.75 -9.11 4.11
N ASP A 78 6.99 -9.56 5.09
CA ASP A 78 6.73 -10.98 5.36
C ASP A 78 5.65 -11.61 4.47
N GLY A 79 4.99 -10.80 3.63
CA GLY A 79 3.92 -11.21 2.73
C GLY A 79 2.51 -11.18 3.33
N GLU A 80 2.35 -10.79 4.59
CA GLU A 80 1.03 -10.51 5.15
C GLU A 80 0.41 -9.30 4.42
N TRP A 81 -0.88 -9.35 4.11
CA TRP A 81 -1.55 -8.23 3.47
C TRP A 81 -1.68 -7.04 4.41
N LYS A 82 -1.47 -5.86 3.87
CA LYS A 82 -1.60 -4.58 4.57
C LYS A 82 -2.86 -3.85 4.13
N GLU A 83 -3.05 -3.71 2.84
CA GLU A 83 -4.16 -2.95 2.25
C GLU A 83 -4.75 -3.72 1.07
N VAL A 84 -6.07 -3.62 0.91
CA VAL A 84 -6.80 -4.02 -0.31
C VAL A 84 -7.70 -2.87 -0.69
N ASP A 85 -7.48 -2.30 -1.87
CA ASP A 85 -8.25 -1.18 -2.45
C ASP A 85 -8.96 -1.66 -3.70
N CYS A 86 -10.29 -1.69 -3.65
CA CYS A 86 -11.18 -2.05 -4.76
C CYS A 86 -12.14 -0.89 -5.06
N ARG A 87 -11.61 0.32 -5.23
CA ARG A 87 -12.38 1.57 -5.36
C ARG A 87 -13.43 1.57 -6.47
N TYR A 88 -13.30 0.70 -7.45
CA TYR A 88 -14.26 0.57 -8.57
C TYR A 88 -15.21 -0.61 -8.40
N SER A 89 -15.11 -1.33 -7.29
CA SER A 89 -15.93 -2.47 -6.94
C SER A 89 -16.08 -2.57 -5.41
N SER A 90 -16.04 -3.75 -4.84
CA SER A 90 -16.01 -3.93 -3.39
C SER A 90 -14.96 -4.94 -2.97
N VAL A 91 -14.44 -4.79 -1.76
CA VAL A 91 -13.51 -5.76 -1.17
C VAL A 91 -14.25 -7.08 -0.94
N LEU A 92 -13.60 -8.20 -1.28
CA LEU A 92 -14.17 -9.53 -1.05
C LEU A 92 -14.46 -9.77 0.42
N ALA A 93 -15.63 -10.33 0.71
CA ALA A 93 -16.05 -10.63 2.07
C ALA A 93 -15.06 -11.53 2.83
N ALA A 94 -14.36 -12.42 2.13
CA ALA A 94 -13.37 -13.32 2.73
C ALA A 94 -12.12 -12.57 3.28
N VAL A 95 -11.87 -11.33 2.86
CA VAL A 95 -10.76 -10.49 3.35
C VAL A 95 -11.18 -9.69 4.58
N ILE A 96 -12.46 -9.35 4.71
CA ILE A 96 -12.98 -8.48 5.75
C ILE A 96 -13.27 -9.30 7.01
N PRO A 97 -12.79 -8.89 8.20
CA PRO A 97 -13.21 -9.50 9.46
C PRO A 97 -14.73 -9.47 9.61
N ALA A 98 -15.31 -10.58 10.05
CA ALA A 98 -16.79 -10.76 10.11
C ALA A 98 -17.47 -9.68 10.96
N GLN A 99 -16.87 -9.28 12.06
CA GLN A 99 -17.41 -8.25 12.96
C GLN A 99 -17.47 -6.87 12.30
N ILE A 100 -16.45 -6.53 11.49
CA ILE A 100 -16.43 -5.28 10.71
C ILE A 100 -17.52 -5.33 9.63
N ALA A 101 -17.62 -6.42 8.90
CA ALA A 101 -18.66 -6.61 7.89
C ALA A 101 -20.08 -6.50 8.48
N GLN A 102 -20.31 -7.09 9.65
CA GLN A 102 -21.58 -7.01 10.36
C GLN A 102 -21.89 -5.59 10.82
N TYR A 103 -20.91 -4.86 11.34
CA TYR A 103 -21.09 -3.46 11.74
C TYR A 103 -21.52 -2.61 10.54
N VAL A 104 -20.81 -2.72 9.42
CA VAL A 104 -21.11 -1.95 8.21
C VAL A 104 -22.47 -2.28 7.65
N SER A 105 -22.83 -3.56 7.54
CA SER A 105 -24.13 -3.97 7.02
C SER A 105 -25.30 -3.56 7.93
N GLY A 106 -25.08 -3.48 9.22
CA GLY A 106 -26.07 -3.05 10.20
C GLY A 106 -26.30 -1.54 10.26
N HIS A 107 -25.26 -0.75 10.07
CA HIS A 107 -25.31 0.73 10.21
C HIS A 107 -25.36 1.45 8.85
N TYR A 108 -24.77 0.87 7.83
CA TYR A 108 -24.67 1.44 6.46
C TYR A 108 -25.08 0.41 5.40
N PRO A 109 -26.34 -0.06 5.41
CA PRO A 109 -26.78 -1.19 4.57
C PRO A 109 -26.68 -0.89 3.06
N ASP A 110 -26.69 0.39 2.67
CA ASP A 110 -26.61 0.82 1.26
C ASP A 110 -25.15 1.09 0.82
N ALA A 111 -24.18 0.95 1.71
CA ALA A 111 -22.77 1.15 1.42
C ALA A 111 -22.01 -0.18 1.37
N SER A 112 -21.00 -0.24 0.52
CA SER A 112 -20.05 -1.36 0.46
C SER A 112 -18.68 -0.93 0.94
N ILE A 113 -17.88 -1.86 1.43
CA ILE A 113 -16.48 -1.63 1.77
C ILE A 113 -15.68 -1.68 0.48
N VAL A 114 -15.06 -0.57 0.11
CA VAL A 114 -14.25 -0.42 -1.10
C VAL A 114 -12.75 -0.48 -0.84
N GLN A 115 -12.33 -0.28 0.40
CA GLN A 115 -10.94 -0.40 0.83
C GLN A 115 -10.88 -0.90 2.26
N ILE A 116 -9.87 -1.69 2.56
CA ILE A 116 -9.53 -2.09 3.93
C ILE A 116 -8.01 -2.01 4.10
N ASP A 117 -7.60 -1.36 5.16
CA ASP A 117 -6.21 -1.26 5.62
C ASP A 117 -6.10 -1.86 7.02
N ARG A 118 -4.97 -2.44 7.34
CA ARG A 118 -4.67 -2.92 8.69
C ARG A 118 -3.21 -2.72 9.05
N ASP A 119 -2.99 -2.40 10.29
CA ASP A 119 -1.66 -2.39 10.86
C ASP A 119 -1.63 -3.08 12.24
N LYS A 120 -0.57 -2.85 13.00
CA LYS A 120 -0.42 -3.41 14.36
C LYS A 120 -1.32 -2.77 15.41
N HIS A 121 -2.05 -1.73 15.08
CA HIS A 121 -2.88 -0.95 16.00
C HIS A 121 -4.37 -1.08 15.72
N ASP A 122 -4.75 -1.07 14.44
CA ASP A 122 -6.16 -0.97 14.03
C ASP A 122 -6.43 -1.52 12.63
N TYR A 123 -7.72 -1.51 12.30
CA TYR A 123 -8.27 -1.69 10.96
C TYR A 123 -8.97 -0.41 10.54
N GLU A 124 -8.74 0.03 9.33
CA GLU A 124 -9.46 1.13 8.70
C GLU A 124 -10.19 0.64 7.47
N VAL A 125 -11.47 0.97 7.34
CA VAL A 125 -12.27 0.65 6.16
C VAL A 125 -12.85 1.90 5.56
N LYS A 126 -12.79 1.99 4.23
CA LYS A 126 -13.44 3.03 3.46
C LYS A 126 -14.68 2.49 2.81
N LEU A 127 -15.78 3.23 2.94
CA LEU A 127 -17.07 2.87 2.38
C LEU A 127 -17.32 3.59 1.05
N SER A 128 -18.19 3.01 0.24
CA SER A 128 -18.59 3.59 -1.06
C SER A 128 -19.29 4.95 -0.96
N ASN A 129 -19.80 5.32 0.21
CA ASN A 129 -20.40 6.63 0.50
C ASN A 129 -19.36 7.69 0.94
N GLY A 130 -18.06 7.33 1.02
CA GLY A 130 -16.97 8.22 1.40
C GLY A 130 -16.56 8.16 2.87
N LEU A 131 -17.35 7.55 3.75
CA LEU A 131 -16.98 7.40 5.16
C LEU A 131 -15.76 6.49 5.33
N GLU A 132 -14.92 6.85 6.29
CA GLU A 132 -13.83 6.02 6.80
C GLU A 132 -14.13 5.62 8.24
N LEU A 133 -14.05 4.33 8.54
CA LEU A 133 -14.30 3.77 9.86
C LEU A 133 -13.04 3.11 10.38
N THR A 134 -12.62 3.48 11.58
CA THR A 134 -11.48 2.86 12.25
C THR A 134 -11.95 1.96 13.38
N PHE A 135 -11.43 0.74 13.42
CA PHE A 135 -11.71 -0.27 14.43
C PHE A 135 -10.43 -0.68 15.14
N ASP A 136 -10.48 -0.87 16.45
CA ASP A 136 -9.36 -1.46 17.17
C ASP A 136 -9.17 -2.96 16.79
N LEU A 137 -8.12 -3.59 17.32
CA LEU A 137 -7.82 -5.00 17.03
C LEU A 137 -8.85 -5.99 17.62
N LYS A 138 -9.78 -5.52 18.45
CA LYS A 138 -10.92 -6.27 18.98
C LYS A 138 -12.20 -5.99 18.19
N PHE A 139 -12.07 -5.24 17.09
CA PHE A 139 -13.17 -4.84 16.19
C PHE A 139 -14.20 -3.91 16.82
N ASN A 140 -13.80 -3.12 17.82
CA ASN A 140 -14.61 -2.01 18.33
C ASN A 140 -14.36 -0.77 17.46
N LEU A 141 -15.45 -0.10 17.08
CA LEU A 141 -15.33 1.18 16.37
C LEU A 141 -14.72 2.23 17.31
N ILE A 142 -13.67 2.91 16.84
CA ILE A 142 -12.97 3.95 17.60
C ILE A 142 -13.00 5.32 16.93
N ASP A 143 -13.23 5.38 15.61
CA ASP A 143 -13.32 6.66 14.89
C ASP A 143 -14.17 6.55 13.62
N ILE A 144 -14.78 7.67 13.23
CA ILE A 144 -15.53 7.84 11.97
C ILE A 144 -15.09 9.18 11.36
N ASP A 145 -14.64 9.12 10.12
CA ASP A 145 -14.21 10.29 9.34
C ASP A 145 -14.98 10.37 8.00
N ASP A 146 -15.12 11.61 7.44
CA ASP A 146 -15.84 11.87 6.17
C ASP A 146 -15.07 12.77 5.21
#